data_0ec2ffacc0915eba6b8f1daefdf1fc94
#
_entry.id   0ec2ffacc0915eba6b8f1daefdf1fc94
#
_cell.length_a   1.000
_cell.length_b   1.000
_cell.length_c   1.000
_cell.angle_alpha   90.00
_cell.angle_beta   90.00
_cell.angle_gamma   90.00
#
_symmetry.space_group_name_H-M   'P 1'
#
loop_
_entity.id
_entity.type
_entity.pdbx_description
1 polymer ?
#
loop_
_entity_poly.entity_id
_entity_poly.type
_entity_poly.pdbx_seq_one_letter_code
_entity_poly.pdbx_strand_id
1 'polypeptide(L)'
;MTTNHDYDTPEPGTLAWHVPLNSNFEKLDADVEIRDVDANKSTYEPKAGAKFFATDTRKVYVGDGSAWAHVGDVAKLPGDVYVQSTEPSNPADGDIWIQTN
;
A
#
# COMPACT_ATOMS: atom_id res chain seq x y z
N MET A 1 -2.35 0.31 26.38
CA MET A 1 -2.77 -0.12 25.04
C MET A 1 -3.37 1.07 24.31
N THR A 2 -2.93 1.31 23.08
CA THR A 2 -3.47 2.41 22.30
C THR A 2 -4.81 2.03 21.66
N THR A 3 -5.67 3.02 21.45
CA THR A 3 -7.06 2.77 21.04
C THR A 3 -7.17 2.25 19.61
N ASN A 4 -6.32 2.74 18.70
CA ASN A 4 -6.48 2.46 17.28
C ASN A 4 -5.75 1.18 16.83
N HIS A 5 -4.51 0.99 17.27
CA HIS A 5 -3.68 -0.12 16.82
C HIS A 5 -3.33 -1.13 17.91
N ASP A 6 -3.81 -0.95 19.12
CA ASP A 6 -3.51 -1.80 20.26
C ASP A 6 -2.01 -1.93 20.55
N TYR A 7 -1.27 -0.83 20.43
CA TYR A 7 0.13 -0.81 20.82
C TYR A 7 0.25 -0.85 22.33
N ASP A 8 1.25 -1.55 22.83
CA ASP A 8 1.49 -1.65 24.24
C ASP A 8 1.96 -0.32 24.85
N THR A 9 1.42 0.02 26.00
CA THR A 9 1.85 1.17 26.81
C THR A 9 2.36 0.65 28.15
N PRO A 10 3.66 0.29 28.26
CA PRO A 10 4.19 -0.29 29.49
C PRO A 10 4.01 0.62 30.69
N GLU A 11 3.59 0.04 31.81
CA GLU A 11 3.49 0.78 33.06
C GLU A 11 4.88 1.18 33.56
N PRO A 12 5.01 2.32 34.27
CA PRO A 12 6.27 2.69 34.91
C PRO A 12 6.76 1.58 35.84
N GLY A 13 8.04 1.24 35.74
CA GLY A 13 8.65 0.18 36.52
C GLY A 13 8.49 -1.22 35.97
N THR A 14 7.89 -1.37 34.79
CA THR A 14 7.77 -2.67 34.09
C THR A 14 9.16 -3.25 33.81
N LEU A 15 9.36 -4.50 34.21
CA LEU A 15 10.58 -5.24 33.86
C LEU A 15 10.51 -5.68 32.40
N ALA A 16 11.68 -5.74 31.74
CA ALA A 16 11.77 -6.12 30.34
C ALA A 16 10.90 -5.26 29.41
N TRP A 17 10.85 -3.98 29.68
CA TRP A 17 10.07 -2.98 28.91
C TRP A 17 10.39 -2.97 27.42
N HIS A 18 11.58 -3.42 27.03
CA HIS A 18 11.99 -3.49 25.62
C HIS A 18 11.13 -4.49 24.83
N VAL A 19 10.58 -5.52 25.44
CA VAL A 19 9.76 -6.52 24.75
C VAL A 19 8.48 -5.90 24.18
N PRO A 20 7.64 -5.22 24.96
CA PRO A 20 6.46 -4.56 24.40
C PRO A 20 6.81 -3.41 23.45
N LEU A 21 7.88 -2.66 23.70
CA LEU A 21 8.32 -1.60 22.79
C LEU A 21 8.78 -2.16 21.44
N ASN A 22 9.58 -3.21 21.44
CA ASN A 22 10.01 -3.84 20.19
C ASN A 22 8.83 -4.42 19.44
N SER A 23 7.87 -5.02 20.12
CA SER A 23 6.63 -5.47 19.51
C SER A 23 5.85 -4.32 18.87
N ASN A 24 5.80 -3.14 19.52
CA ASN A 24 5.17 -1.95 18.96
C ASN A 24 5.86 -1.49 17.66
N PHE A 25 7.19 -1.49 17.62
CA PHE A 25 7.92 -1.10 16.42
C PHE A 25 7.66 -2.07 15.27
N GLU A 26 7.57 -3.37 15.54
CA GLU A 26 7.22 -4.36 14.54
C GLU A 26 5.81 -4.14 14.00
N LYS A 27 4.86 -3.82 14.88
CA LYS A 27 3.48 -3.48 14.47
C LYS A 27 3.44 -2.21 13.65
N LEU A 28 4.17 -1.17 14.05
CA LEU A 28 4.25 0.08 13.31
C LEU A 28 4.78 -0.13 11.91
N ASP A 29 5.81 -0.95 11.74
CA ASP A 29 6.38 -1.24 10.44
C ASP A 29 5.35 -1.81 9.48
N ALA A 30 4.42 -2.62 9.97
CA ALA A 30 3.35 -3.20 9.18
C ALA A 30 2.10 -2.30 9.06
N ASP A 31 1.81 -1.49 10.08
CA ASP A 31 0.56 -0.73 10.16
C ASP A 31 0.63 0.62 9.45
N VAL A 32 1.81 1.23 9.33
CA VAL A 32 1.94 2.53 8.68
C VAL A 32 1.85 2.38 7.16
N GLU A 33 2.72 1.60 6.58
CA GLU A 33 2.69 1.28 5.16
C GLU A 33 3.67 0.13 4.90
N ILE A 34 3.22 -0.91 4.26
CA ILE A 34 4.09 -2.01 3.86
C ILE A 34 4.58 -1.75 2.44
N ARG A 35 5.89 -1.84 2.24
CA ARG A 35 6.51 -1.71 0.93
C ARG A 35 7.33 -2.95 0.64
N ASP A 36 6.97 -3.65 -0.41
CA ASP A 36 7.68 -4.84 -0.83
C ASP A 36 7.30 -5.15 -2.28
N VAL A 37 7.91 -6.17 -2.87
CA VAL A 37 7.50 -6.64 -4.19
C VAL A 37 6.14 -7.35 -4.10
N ASP A 38 5.39 -7.33 -5.19
CA ASP A 38 4.03 -7.89 -5.22
C ASP A 38 3.98 -9.36 -4.77
N ALA A 39 4.97 -10.14 -5.17
CA ALA A 39 5.03 -11.57 -4.81
C ALA A 39 5.10 -11.82 -3.29
N ASN A 40 5.59 -10.85 -2.52
CA ASN A 40 5.71 -10.99 -1.06
C ASN A 40 4.46 -10.52 -0.30
N LYS A 41 3.47 -10.04 -1.00
CA LYS A 41 2.22 -9.56 -0.40
C LYS A 41 1.58 -10.57 0.56
N SER A 42 1.61 -11.85 0.19
CA SER A 42 1.01 -12.91 1.00
C SER A 42 1.76 -13.19 2.31
N THR A 43 2.97 -12.67 2.48
CA THR A 43 3.72 -12.83 3.74
C THR A 43 3.28 -11.87 4.83
N TYR A 44 2.48 -10.87 4.49
CA TYR A 44 1.98 -9.87 5.42
C TYR A 44 0.51 -10.09 5.70
N GLU A 45 0.11 -9.85 6.95
CA GLU A 45 -1.30 -9.95 7.33
C GLU A 45 -2.10 -8.78 6.73
N PRO A 46 -3.18 -9.04 5.98
CA PRO A 46 -4.00 -7.99 5.39
C PRO A 46 -4.99 -7.42 6.41
N LYS A 47 -4.47 -6.73 7.44
CA LYS A 47 -5.32 -6.08 8.43
C LYS A 47 -6.26 -5.08 7.78
N ALA A 48 -7.45 -4.94 8.33
CA ALA A 48 -8.44 -3.99 7.81
C ALA A 48 -7.86 -2.57 7.78
N GLY A 49 -7.83 -1.95 6.62
CA GLY A 49 -7.30 -0.62 6.41
C GLY A 49 -5.78 -0.52 6.22
N ALA A 50 -5.04 -1.61 6.36
CA ALA A 50 -3.60 -1.61 6.10
C ALA A 50 -3.33 -1.39 4.61
N LYS A 51 -2.23 -0.71 4.29
CA LYS A 51 -1.84 -0.44 2.90
C LYS A 51 -0.59 -1.22 2.53
N PHE A 52 -0.60 -1.80 1.36
CA PHE A 52 0.54 -2.46 0.77
C PHE A 52 0.88 -1.81 -0.57
N PHE A 53 2.10 -1.32 -0.70
CA PHE A 53 2.60 -0.79 -1.96
C PHE A 53 3.57 -1.80 -2.59
N ALA A 54 3.22 -2.33 -3.75
CA ALA A 54 4.09 -3.21 -4.52
C ALA A 54 5.11 -2.38 -5.31
N THR A 55 6.36 -2.45 -4.91
CA THR A 55 7.42 -1.60 -5.46
C THR A 55 7.79 -1.94 -6.89
N ASP A 56 7.53 -3.16 -7.33
CA ASP A 56 7.82 -3.63 -8.68
C ASP A 56 6.69 -3.37 -9.67
N THR A 57 5.44 -3.52 -9.25
CA THR A 57 4.26 -3.33 -10.12
C THR A 57 3.59 -1.97 -9.93
N ARG A 58 3.95 -1.22 -8.89
CA ARG A 58 3.33 0.04 -8.46
C ARG A 58 1.85 -0.06 -8.11
N LYS A 59 1.39 -1.25 -7.82
CA LYS A 59 0.02 -1.47 -7.40
C LYS A 59 -0.14 -1.16 -5.91
N VAL A 60 -1.29 -0.62 -5.55
CA VAL A 60 -1.66 -0.36 -4.16
C VAL A 60 -2.78 -1.29 -3.77
N TYR A 61 -2.60 -1.93 -2.63
CA TYR A 61 -3.61 -2.82 -2.05
C TYR A 61 -4.02 -2.31 -0.67
N VAL A 62 -5.26 -2.56 -0.32
CA VAL A 62 -5.78 -2.30 1.03
C VAL A 62 -6.26 -3.62 1.61
N GLY A 63 -5.86 -3.92 2.84
CA GLY A 63 -6.33 -5.09 3.57
C GLY A 63 -7.79 -4.92 4.00
N ASP A 64 -8.56 -6.01 3.92
CA ASP A 64 -9.93 -6.04 4.39
C ASP A 64 -10.13 -6.91 5.63
N GLY A 65 -9.04 -7.37 6.22
CA GLY A 65 -9.03 -8.31 7.34
C GLY A 65 -8.88 -9.78 6.92
N SER A 66 -9.05 -10.08 5.65
CA SER A 66 -8.94 -11.45 5.11
C SER A 66 -8.02 -11.53 3.90
N ALA A 67 -8.00 -10.50 3.06
CA ALA A 67 -7.23 -10.49 1.83
C ALA A 67 -6.79 -9.06 1.48
N TRP A 68 -5.81 -8.97 0.58
CA TRP A 68 -5.39 -7.71 -0.01
C TRP A 68 -6.25 -7.40 -1.24
N ALA A 69 -6.94 -6.27 -1.21
CA ALA A 69 -7.76 -5.82 -2.33
C ALA A 69 -7.01 -4.76 -3.14
N HIS A 70 -6.85 -4.99 -4.44
CA HIS A 70 -6.24 -4.02 -5.34
C HIS A 70 -7.16 -2.80 -5.50
N VAL A 71 -6.67 -1.62 -5.17
CA VAL A 71 -7.48 -0.39 -5.19
C VAL A 71 -6.99 0.62 -6.22
N GLY A 72 -5.81 0.47 -6.76
CA GLY A 72 -5.28 1.37 -7.77
C GLY A 72 -3.79 1.18 -7.98
N ASP A 73 -3.24 1.99 -8.87
CA ASP A 73 -1.82 2.02 -9.16
C ASP A 73 -1.25 3.39 -8.82
N VAL A 74 -0.03 3.40 -8.29
CA VAL A 74 0.65 4.66 -8.02
C VAL A 74 1.30 5.18 -9.29
N ALA A 75 0.96 6.38 -9.58
CA ALA A 75 1.07 7.08 -10.81
C ALA A 75 2.46 7.30 -11.37
N LYS A 76 2.81 6.65 -12.30
CA LYS A 76 3.21 7.16 -13.61
C LYS A 76 2.29 6.45 -14.58
N LEU A 77 1.60 7.16 -15.44
CA LEU A 77 0.88 6.50 -16.50
C LEU A 77 1.88 5.68 -17.30
N PRO A 78 1.58 4.40 -17.61
CA PRO A 78 2.50 3.56 -18.35
C PRO A 78 2.69 3.98 -19.81
N GLY A 79 1.95 4.98 -20.26
CA GLY A 79 2.03 5.56 -21.59
C GLY A 79 1.77 7.06 -21.57
N ASP A 80 1.53 7.64 -22.73
CA ASP A 80 1.30 9.07 -22.89
C ASP A 80 -0.18 9.42 -22.80
N VAL A 81 -0.46 10.67 -22.45
CA VAL A 81 -1.81 11.22 -22.52
C VAL A 81 -1.93 11.99 -23.84
N TYR A 82 -2.90 11.62 -24.68
CA TYR A 82 -3.16 12.27 -25.95
C TYR A 82 -4.40 13.15 -25.86
N VAL A 83 -4.25 14.42 -26.23
CA VAL A 83 -5.36 15.37 -26.34
C VAL A 83 -5.39 15.85 -27.79
N GLN A 84 -6.19 15.19 -28.61
CA GLN A 84 -6.24 15.48 -30.04
C GLN A 84 -7.58 15.05 -30.64
N SER A 85 -7.89 15.53 -31.82
CA SER A 85 -9.17 15.23 -32.47
C SER A 85 -9.24 13.89 -33.16
N THR A 86 -8.11 13.23 -33.37
CA THR A 86 -8.03 11.93 -34.03
C THR A 86 -7.31 10.93 -33.12
N GLU A 87 -7.61 9.66 -33.34
CA GLU A 87 -6.94 8.61 -32.59
C GLU A 87 -5.43 8.62 -32.86
N PRO A 88 -4.60 8.47 -31.83
CA PRO A 88 -3.16 8.32 -31.99
C PRO A 88 -2.81 7.12 -32.86
N SER A 89 -1.78 7.26 -33.70
CA SER A 89 -1.41 6.19 -34.64
C SER A 89 -0.80 4.96 -33.96
N ASN A 90 -0.18 5.10 -32.82
CA ASN A 90 0.47 4.00 -32.09
C ASN A 90 0.18 4.12 -30.59
N PRO A 91 -1.07 3.96 -30.13
CA PRO A 91 -1.37 4.00 -28.71
C PRO A 91 -0.78 2.77 -28.03
N ALA A 92 -0.08 2.99 -26.91
CA ALA A 92 0.39 1.92 -26.05
C ALA A 92 -0.62 1.63 -24.95
N ASP A 93 -0.54 0.45 -24.33
CA ASP A 93 -1.38 0.12 -23.21
C ASP A 93 -1.22 1.15 -22.08
N GLY A 94 -2.32 1.65 -21.56
CA GLY A 94 -2.33 2.66 -20.52
C GLY A 94 -2.32 4.09 -21.05
N ASP A 95 -2.22 4.31 -22.34
CA ASP A 95 -2.35 5.65 -22.91
C ASP A 95 -3.78 6.16 -22.77
N ILE A 96 -3.90 7.46 -22.58
CA ILE A 96 -5.19 8.14 -22.52
C ILE A 96 -5.34 9.03 -23.75
N TRP A 97 -6.45 8.84 -24.45
CA TRP A 97 -6.80 9.68 -25.60
C TRP A 97 -8.08 10.46 -25.29
N ILE A 98 -7.97 11.77 -25.43
CA ILE A 98 -9.11 12.67 -25.26
C ILE A 98 -9.38 13.32 -26.63
N GLN A 99 -10.57 13.06 -27.16
CA GLN A 99 -10.99 13.63 -28.43
C GLN A 99 -11.43 15.08 -28.23
N THR A 100 -10.87 15.98 -29.02
CA THR A 100 -11.14 17.43 -28.92
C THR A 100 -11.93 17.84 -30.14
N ASN A 101 -12.58 17.72 -30.79
CA ASN A 101 -13.29 18.25 -31.96
C ASN A 101 -12.84 19.67 -32.36
#